data_e6eb4ca415e4a3560abde35aa29af04e
#
_entry.id   e6eb4ca415e4a3560abde35aa29af04e
#
_cell.length_a   1.000
_cell.length_b   1.000
_cell.length_c   1.000
_cell.angle_alpha   90.00
_cell.angle_beta   90.00
_cell.angle_gamma   90.00
#
_symmetry.space_group_name_H-M   'P 1'
#
loop_
_entity.id
_entity.type
_entity.pdbx_description
1 polymer ?
#
loop_
_entity_poly.entity_id
_entity_poly.type
_entity_poly.pdbx_seq_one_letter_code
_entity_poly.pdbx_strand_id
1 'polypeptide(L)'
;MDFQSRILGHFNASIDTKTYASEVLPPFIEAASQMMVQSLVNDGKILACGNGGSAGDSQHFSSELLNRFERERPSLPAIALTTD
;
A
#
# COMPACT_ATOMS: atom_id res chain seq x y z
N MET A 1 -10.36 6.34 -35.08
CA MET A 1 -9.72 6.19 -33.77
C MET A 1 -9.12 4.82 -33.66
N ASP A 2 -7.87 4.73 -33.31
CA ASP A 2 -7.19 3.44 -33.14
C ASP A 2 -7.24 3.07 -31.65
N PHE A 3 -8.10 2.14 -31.32
CA PHE A 3 -8.24 1.69 -29.94
C PHE A 3 -7.00 1.00 -29.40
N GLN A 4 -6.31 0.22 -30.26
CA GLN A 4 -5.09 -0.45 -29.81
C GLN A 4 -3.99 0.53 -29.44
N SER A 5 -3.82 1.60 -30.21
CA SER A 5 -2.85 2.65 -29.90
C SER A 5 -3.20 3.33 -28.58
N ARG A 6 -4.48 3.56 -28.33
CA ARG A 6 -4.90 4.20 -27.07
C ARG A 6 -4.65 3.26 -25.88
N ILE A 7 -4.96 2.00 -26.05
CA ILE A 7 -4.72 1.01 -24.99
C ILE A 7 -3.23 0.93 -24.68
N LEU A 8 -2.40 0.82 -25.72
CA LEU A 8 -0.95 0.77 -25.54
C LEU A 8 -0.43 2.05 -24.88
N GLY A 9 -0.99 3.20 -25.26
CA GLY A 9 -0.63 4.47 -24.64
C GLY A 9 -0.90 4.48 -23.14
N HIS A 10 -2.02 3.91 -22.71
CA HIS A 10 -2.32 3.79 -21.28
C HIS A 10 -1.33 2.87 -20.55
N PHE A 11 -0.97 1.75 -21.16
CA PHE A 11 0.06 0.88 -20.59
C PHE A 11 1.39 1.62 -20.46
N ASN A 12 1.79 2.32 -21.51
CA ASN A 12 3.07 3.03 -21.51
C ASN A 12 3.09 4.14 -20.44
N ALA A 13 1.99 4.87 -20.30
CA ALA A 13 1.88 5.90 -19.28
C ALA A 13 2.00 5.30 -17.87
N SER A 14 1.37 4.16 -17.65
CA SER A 14 1.47 3.46 -16.37
C SER A 14 2.88 2.98 -16.09
N ILE A 15 3.54 2.41 -17.09
CA ILE A 15 4.93 1.96 -16.96
C ILE A 15 5.86 3.12 -16.64
N ASP A 16 5.71 4.24 -17.36
CA ASP A 16 6.53 5.43 -17.14
C ASP A 16 6.36 5.97 -15.73
N THR A 17 5.11 6.03 -15.24
CA THR A 17 4.82 6.49 -13.89
C THR A 17 5.48 5.56 -12.85
N LYS A 18 5.37 4.26 -13.04
CA LYS A 18 5.96 3.29 -12.12
C LYS A 18 7.48 3.33 -12.16
N THR A 19 8.06 3.50 -13.34
CA THR A 19 9.51 3.64 -13.48
C THR A 19 10.01 4.85 -12.70
N TYR A 20 9.34 6.00 -12.88
CA TYR A 20 9.68 7.20 -12.15
C TYR A 20 9.51 7.00 -10.64
N ALA A 21 8.40 6.41 -10.24
CA ALA A 21 8.14 6.13 -8.83
C ALA A 21 9.22 5.24 -8.22
N SER A 22 9.68 4.23 -8.98
CA SER A 22 10.73 3.32 -8.50
C SER A 22 12.07 4.03 -8.28
N GLU A 23 12.28 5.14 -8.94
CA GLU A 23 13.51 5.93 -8.78
C GLU A 23 13.43 6.92 -7.62
N VAL A 24 12.23 7.37 -7.27
CA VAL A 24 12.02 8.45 -6.31
C VAL A 24 11.54 7.95 -4.96
N LEU A 25 10.60 6.99 -4.94
CA LEU A 25 9.89 6.61 -3.73
C LEU A 25 10.59 5.65 -2.77
N PRO A 26 11.52 4.77 -3.20
CA PRO A 26 12.05 3.77 -2.28
C PRO A 26 12.57 4.32 -0.94
N PRO A 27 13.33 5.43 -0.89
CA PRO A 27 13.76 5.95 0.41
C PRO A 27 12.61 6.39 1.31
N PHE A 28 11.54 6.93 0.72
CA PHE A 28 10.37 7.37 1.48
C PHE A 28 9.57 6.19 1.99
N ILE A 29 9.43 5.15 1.15
CA ILE A 29 8.75 3.91 1.54
C ILE A 29 9.53 3.23 2.67
N GLU A 30 10.85 3.18 2.55
CA GLU A 30 11.71 2.63 3.61
C GLU A 30 11.52 3.38 4.92
N ALA A 31 11.53 4.72 4.88
CA ALA A 31 11.33 5.53 6.08
C ALA A 31 9.97 5.25 6.71
N ALA A 32 8.91 5.18 5.91
CA ALA A 32 7.56 4.86 6.39
C ALA A 32 7.53 3.46 7.01
N SER A 33 8.16 2.49 6.36
CA SER A 33 8.22 1.11 6.87
C SER A 33 8.93 1.04 8.21
N GLN A 34 10.04 1.78 8.36
CA GLN A 34 10.77 1.82 9.62
C GLN A 34 9.93 2.43 10.73
N MET A 35 9.17 3.48 10.44
CA MET A 35 8.25 4.08 11.41
C MET A 35 7.18 3.08 11.85
N MET A 36 6.63 2.32 10.92
CA MET A 36 5.62 1.31 11.25
C MET A 36 6.20 0.21 12.13
N VAL A 37 7.41 -0.27 11.81
CA VAL A 37 8.09 -1.28 12.61
C VAL A 37 8.33 -0.76 14.02
N GLN A 38 8.81 0.46 14.16
CA GLN A 38 9.04 1.07 15.47
C GLN A 38 7.76 1.17 16.30
N SER A 39 6.67 1.55 15.65
CA SER A 39 5.37 1.62 16.33
C SER A 39 4.97 0.25 16.87
N LEU A 40 5.08 -0.80 16.04
CA LEU A 40 4.68 -2.14 16.44
C LEU A 40 5.59 -2.70 17.55
N VAL A 41 6.88 -2.43 17.48
CA VAL A 41 7.84 -2.87 18.51
C VAL A 41 7.55 -2.21 19.85
N ASN A 42 7.02 -0.99 19.85
CA ASN A 42 6.71 -0.24 21.05
C ASN A 42 5.24 -0.37 21.47
N ASP A 43 4.61 -1.47 21.13
CA ASP A 43 3.21 -1.78 21.48
C ASP A 43 2.20 -0.80 20.88
N GLY A 44 2.57 -0.14 19.81
CA GLY A 44 1.66 0.72 19.07
C GLY A 44 0.83 -0.07 18.06
N LYS A 45 0.10 0.65 17.25
CA LYS A 45 -0.72 0.07 16.19
C LYS A 45 -0.64 0.92 14.94
N ILE A 46 -1.08 0.35 13.83
CA ILE A 46 -1.11 1.05 12.55
C ILE A 46 -2.56 1.35 12.21
N LEU A 47 -2.82 2.62 11.89
CA LEU A 47 -4.14 3.06 11.44
C LEU A 47 -4.02 3.48 9.99
N ALA A 48 -4.89 2.95 9.15
CA ALA A 48 -4.90 3.25 7.72
C ALA A 48 -6.27 3.79 7.32
N CYS A 49 -6.29 4.74 6.41
CA CYS A 49 -7.54 5.32 5.93
C CYS A 49 -7.39 5.72 4.47
N GLY A 50 -8.54 5.89 3.80
CA GLY A 50 -8.59 6.30 2.42
C GLY A 50 -10.02 6.47 1.98
N ASN A 51 -10.21 7.07 0.82
CA ASN A 51 -11.53 7.32 0.22
C ASN A 51 -11.65 6.52 -1.06
N GLY A 52 -12.87 6.12 -1.42
CA GLY A 52 -13.13 5.39 -2.66
C GLY A 52 -12.31 4.11 -2.74
N GLY A 53 -11.55 3.94 -3.82
CA GLY A 53 -10.67 2.78 -3.99
C GLY A 53 -9.61 2.68 -2.91
N SER A 54 -9.15 3.82 -2.39
CA SER A 54 -8.15 3.84 -1.30
C SER A 54 -8.72 3.32 0.01
N ALA A 55 -10.04 3.38 0.21
CA ALA A 55 -10.69 2.74 1.36
C ALA A 55 -10.50 1.23 1.30
N GLY A 56 -10.70 0.64 0.11
CA GLY A 56 -10.46 -0.78 -0.12
C GLY A 56 -8.99 -1.16 0.10
N ASP A 57 -8.06 -0.34 -0.37
CA ASP A 57 -6.63 -0.55 -0.15
C ASP A 57 -6.30 -0.54 1.34
N SER A 58 -6.90 0.37 2.10
CA SER A 58 -6.69 0.45 3.55
C SER A 58 -7.17 -0.82 4.26
N GLN A 59 -8.31 -1.35 3.86
CA GLN A 59 -8.86 -2.59 4.42
C GLN A 59 -7.97 -3.78 4.06
N HIS A 60 -7.52 -3.85 2.82
CA HIS A 60 -6.64 -4.93 2.38
C HIS A 60 -5.32 -4.90 3.15
N PHE A 61 -4.71 -3.71 3.27
CA PHE A 61 -3.47 -3.53 4.03
C PHE A 61 -3.62 -4.00 5.47
N SER A 62 -4.71 -3.59 6.13
CA SER A 62 -4.99 -4.00 7.49
C SER A 62 -5.15 -5.52 7.60
N SER A 63 -5.88 -6.13 6.67
CA SER A 63 -6.12 -7.57 6.70
C SER A 63 -4.82 -8.37 6.52
N GLU A 64 -3.89 -7.90 5.70
CA GLU A 64 -2.61 -8.59 5.50
C GLU A 64 -1.78 -8.60 6.79
N LEU A 65 -1.81 -7.52 7.56
CA LEU A 65 -1.11 -7.46 8.83
C LEU A 65 -1.76 -8.36 9.88
N LEU A 66 -3.10 -8.42 9.90
CA LEU A 66 -3.84 -9.27 10.83
C LEU A 66 -3.74 -10.75 10.46
N ASN A 67 -3.71 -11.09 9.17
CA ASN A 67 -3.80 -12.46 8.67
C ASN A 67 -2.45 -13.10 8.34
N ARG A 68 -1.34 -12.50 8.73
CA ARG A 68 -0.02 -13.12 8.61
C ARG A 68 0.35 -13.43 7.16
N PHE A 69 0.37 -12.39 6.33
CA PHE A 69 0.72 -12.50 4.92
C PHE A 69 2.06 -13.22 4.72
N GLU A 70 2.10 -14.15 3.78
CA GLU A 70 3.25 -14.91 3.30
C GLU A 70 3.86 -15.92 4.26
N ARG A 71 3.68 -15.81 5.57
CA ARG A 71 4.23 -16.77 6.50
C ARG A 71 3.50 -16.72 7.82
N GLU A 72 3.63 -17.81 8.58
CA GLU A 72 3.07 -17.88 9.93
C GLU A 72 3.80 -16.90 10.84
N ARG A 73 3.05 -16.10 11.55
CA ARG A 73 3.55 -15.17 12.55
C ARG A 73 2.38 -14.66 13.39
N PRO A 74 2.64 -14.08 14.56
CA PRO A 74 1.56 -13.43 15.31
C PRO A 74 0.92 -12.30 14.51
N SER A 75 -0.37 -12.10 14.70
CA SER A 75 -1.07 -10.98 14.07
C SER A 75 -0.48 -9.65 14.53
N LEU A 76 -0.44 -8.68 13.62
CA LEU A 76 0.05 -7.34 13.92
C LEU A 76 -1.13 -6.38 14.03
N PRO A 77 -1.14 -5.48 15.03
CA PRO A 77 -2.30 -4.61 15.24
C PRO A 77 -2.39 -3.52 14.16
N ALA A 78 -3.42 -3.61 13.35
CA ALA A 78 -3.71 -2.64 12.29
C ALA A 78 -5.22 -2.48 12.17
N ILE A 79 -5.66 -1.26 11.95
CA ILE A 79 -7.08 -0.91 11.84
C ILE A 79 -7.27 -0.01 10.63
N ALA A 80 -8.25 -0.32 9.81
CA ALA A 80 -8.64 0.53 8.69
C ALA A 80 -9.79 1.44 9.14
N LEU A 81 -9.58 2.75 9.04
CA LEU A 81 -10.57 3.75 9.42
C LEU A 81 -11.36 4.17 8.18
N THR A 82 -12.20 3.28 7.68
CA THR A 82 -12.90 3.53 6.40
C THR A 82 -14.41 3.60 6.59
N THR A 83 -15.05 2.50 6.80
CA THR A 83 -16.51 2.45 6.94
C THR A 83 -16.84 2.27 8.41
N ASP A 84 -17.34 3.29 9.00
CA ASP A 84 -17.81 3.24 10.40
C ASP A 84 -16.92 2.45 11.37
#